data_ed746ea9805913c466013986f59bfec9
#
_entry.id   ed746ea9805913c466013986f59bfec9
#
_cell.length_a   1.000
_cell.length_b   1.000
_cell.length_c   1.000
_cell.angle_alpha   90.00
_cell.angle_beta   90.00
_cell.angle_gamma   90.00
#
_symmetry.space_group_name_H-M   'P 1'
#
loop_
_entity.id
_entity.type
_entity.pdbx_description
1 polymer ?
#
loop_
_entity_poly.entity_id
_entity_poly.type
_entity_poly.pdbx_seq_one_letter_code
_entity_poly.pdbx_strand_id
1 'polypeptide(L)' 'MSLSSLIPAGGDFCVLRADVVDTLLTCRDGDSALVYLYLVRKGQAFDEREALRDLHLTRDRYDRAVH' A
#
# COMPACT_ATOMS: atom_id res chain seq x y z
N MET A 1 18.47 -3.47 -2.64
CA MET A 1 17.96 -2.10 -2.69
C MET A 1 18.10 -1.44 -1.32
N SER A 2 18.59 -0.24 -1.27
CA SER A 2 18.68 0.49 -0.01
C SER A 2 17.37 1.21 0.26
N LEU A 3 16.83 1.07 1.48
CA LEU A 3 15.61 1.77 1.84
C LEU A 3 15.80 3.30 1.85
N SER A 4 17.04 3.77 2.06
CA SER A 4 17.29 5.20 2.04
C SER A 4 17.06 5.82 0.67
N SER A 5 17.12 5.04 -0.40
CA SER A 5 16.84 5.53 -1.75
C SER A 5 15.36 5.79 -1.97
N LEU A 6 14.51 5.32 -1.06
CA LEU A 6 13.07 5.55 -1.14
C LEU A 6 12.61 6.81 -0.44
N ILE A 7 13.54 7.50 0.24
CA ILE A 7 13.22 8.76 0.91
C ILE A 7 13.05 9.85 -0.14
N PRO A 8 11.90 10.54 -0.19
CA PRO A 8 11.68 11.58 -1.20
C PRO A 8 12.66 12.73 -1.02
N ALA A 9 13.27 13.12 -2.13
CA ALA A 9 14.18 14.27 -2.15
C ALA A 9 13.64 15.40 -3.02
N GLY A 10 12.34 15.43 -3.21
CA GLY A 10 11.65 16.30 -4.14
C GLY A 10 10.93 15.43 -5.16
N GLY A 11 9.88 15.91 -5.77
CA GLY A 11 9.08 15.15 -6.72
C GLY A 11 7.78 14.68 -6.13
N ASP A 12 7.34 13.49 -6.54
CA ASP A 12 6.03 12.99 -6.17
C ASP A 12 6.00 12.52 -4.72
N PHE A 13 4.95 12.92 -4.01
CA PHE A 13 4.74 12.53 -2.62
C PHE A 13 3.37 11.90 -2.46
N CYS A 14 3.29 10.93 -1.55
CA CYS A 14 2.02 10.46 -1.02
C CYS A 14 1.97 10.85 0.46
N VAL A 15 0.85 11.45 0.87
CA VAL A 15 0.69 11.90 2.25
C VAL A 15 -0.09 10.84 3.03
N LEU A 16 0.47 10.43 4.17
CA LEU A 16 -0.17 9.49 5.07
C LEU A 16 -0.29 10.13 6.45
N ARG A 17 -1.44 9.93 7.09
CA ARG A 17 -1.60 10.37 8.46
C ARG A 17 -0.76 9.47 9.37
N ALA A 18 -0.19 10.09 10.40
CA ALA A 18 0.68 9.36 11.32
C ALA A 18 -0.06 8.22 12.03
N ASP A 19 -1.32 8.43 12.42
CA ASP A 19 -2.11 7.39 13.08
C ASP A 19 -2.38 6.19 12.17
N VAL A 20 -2.53 6.44 10.89
CA VAL A 20 -2.69 5.35 9.91
C VAL A 20 -1.40 4.56 9.78
N VAL A 21 -0.27 5.26 9.71
CA VAL A 21 1.03 4.57 9.65
C VAL A 21 1.22 3.69 10.88
N ASP A 22 0.89 4.21 12.07
CA ASP A 22 1.00 3.44 13.29
C ASP A 22 0.11 2.19 13.25
N THR A 23 -1.11 2.33 12.75
CA THR A 23 -2.03 1.20 12.60
C THR A 23 -1.44 0.14 11.66
N LEU A 24 -0.88 0.56 10.53
CA LEU A 24 -0.28 -0.39 9.59
C LEU A 24 0.91 -1.11 10.19
N LEU A 25 1.69 -0.41 11.01
CA LEU A 25 2.85 -1.01 11.66
C LEU A 25 2.45 -2.06 12.69
N THR A 26 1.29 -1.92 13.30
CA THR A 26 0.83 -2.84 14.35
C THR A 26 -0.06 -3.97 13.84
N CYS A 27 -0.64 -3.84 12.64
CA CYS A 27 -1.58 -4.84 12.14
C CYS A 27 -0.91 -6.16 11.77
N ARG A 28 0.39 -6.15 11.49
CA ARG A 28 1.20 -7.33 11.14
C ARG A 28 0.70 -8.08 9.91
N ASP A 29 -0.16 -7.47 9.13
CA ASP A 29 -0.66 -8.07 7.91
C ASP A 29 -0.03 -7.31 6.73
N GLY A 30 0.99 -7.92 6.13
CA GLY A 30 1.70 -7.30 5.02
C GLY A 30 0.81 -7.07 3.81
N ASP A 31 -0.13 -7.97 3.56
CA ASP A 31 -1.05 -7.82 2.43
C ASP A 31 -1.94 -6.60 2.62
N SER A 32 -2.48 -6.41 3.83
CA SER A 32 -3.31 -5.24 4.13
C SER A 32 -2.52 -3.94 3.97
N ALA A 33 -1.28 -3.93 4.46
CA ALA A 33 -0.43 -2.75 4.33
C ALA A 33 -0.15 -2.44 2.87
N LEU A 34 0.18 -3.45 2.07
CA LEU A 34 0.47 -3.26 0.65
C LEU A 34 -0.75 -2.73 -0.10
N VAL A 35 -1.92 -3.30 0.16
CA VAL A 35 -3.15 -2.85 -0.50
C VAL A 35 -3.45 -1.41 -0.14
N TYR A 36 -3.30 -1.05 1.14
CA TYR A 36 -3.53 0.32 1.56
C TYR A 36 -2.57 1.30 0.88
N LEU A 37 -1.29 0.97 0.86
CA LEU A 37 -0.29 1.84 0.23
C LEU A 37 -0.56 1.98 -1.27
N TYR A 38 -0.97 0.90 -1.92
CA TYR A 38 -1.32 0.94 -3.34
C TYR A 38 -2.52 1.85 -3.56
N LEU A 39 -3.54 1.74 -2.70
CA LEU A 39 -4.72 2.58 -2.78
C LEU A 39 -4.36 4.07 -2.65
N VAL A 40 -3.51 4.40 -1.69
CA VAL A 40 -3.05 5.78 -1.50
C VAL A 40 -2.32 6.29 -2.74
N ARG A 41 -1.46 5.46 -3.31
CA ARG A 41 -0.66 5.86 -4.48
C ARG A 41 -1.54 6.08 -5.70
N LYS A 42 -2.53 5.23 -5.92
CA LYS A 42 -3.38 5.30 -7.11
C LYS A 42 -4.55 6.27 -6.95
N GLY A 43 -5.02 6.48 -5.72
CA GLY A 43 -6.15 7.37 -5.48
C GLY A 43 -7.36 7.00 -6.32
N GLN A 44 -7.89 7.96 -7.08
CA GLN A 44 -9.07 7.73 -7.90
C GLN A 44 -8.81 6.80 -9.08
N ALA A 45 -7.55 6.59 -9.42
CA ALA A 45 -7.18 5.68 -10.50
C ALA A 45 -7.04 4.24 -10.01
N PHE A 46 -7.39 3.96 -8.75
CA PHE A 46 -7.30 2.61 -8.19
C PHE A 46 -8.20 1.66 -8.98
N ASP A 47 -7.62 0.53 -9.35
CA ASP A 47 -8.34 -0.55 -10.03
C ASP A 47 -7.94 -1.85 -9.34
N GLU A 48 -8.94 -2.60 -8.91
CA GLU A 48 -8.73 -3.83 -8.17
C GLU A 48 -7.93 -4.86 -8.98
N ARG A 49 -8.22 -4.97 -10.27
CA ARG A 49 -7.51 -5.91 -11.13
C ARG A 49 -6.04 -5.57 -11.25
N GLU A 50 -5.75 -4.28 -11.40
CA GLU A 50 -4.36 -3.83 -11.46
C GLU A 50 -3.66 -4.07 -10.13
N ALA A 51 -4.36 -3.87 -9.01
CA ALA A 51 -3.78 -4.11 -7.70
C ALA A 51 -3.39 -5.57 -7.53
N LEU A 52 -4.26 -6.49 -7.91
CA LEU A 52 -3.95 -7.91 -7.84
C LEU A 52 -2.71 -8.26 -8.65
N ARG A 53 -2.62 -7.71 -9.85
CA ARG A 53 -1.48 -7.97 -10.73
C ARG A 53 -0.20 -7.35 -10.19
N ASP A 54 -0.27 -6.07 -9.83
CA ASP A 54 0.94 -5.31 -9.46
C ASP A 54 1.49 -5.75 -8.11
N LEU A 55 0.61 -6.15 -7.18
CA LEU A 55 1.03 -6.62 -5.86
C LEU A 55 1.25 -8.13 -5.81
N HIS A 56 0.98 -8.83 -6.93
CA HIS A 56 1.13 -10.29 -7.01
C HIS A 56 0.29 -11.01 -5.95
N LEU A 57 -0.94 -10.52 -5.75
CA LEU A 57 -1.86 -11.13 -4.79
C LEU A 57 -2.86 -12.02 -5.50
N THR A 58 -3.21 -13.13 -4.85
CA THR A 58 -4.35 -13.93 -5.27
C THR A 58 -5.63 -13.23 -4.84
N ARG A 59 -6.75 -13.60 -5.47
CA ARG A 59 -8.05 -13.05 -5.10
C ARG A 59 -8.35 -13.28 -3.62
N ASP A 60 -8.05 -14.47 -3.12
CA ASP A 60 -8.30 -14.81 -1.73
C ASP A 60 -7.49 -13.93 -0.78
N ARG A 61 -6.21 -13.70 -1.08
CA ARG A 61 -5.36 -12.86 -0.26
C ARG A 61 -5.84 -11.41 -0.28
N TYR A 62 -6.23 -10.92 -1.45
CA TYR A 62 -6.76 -9.58 -1.56
C TYR A 62 -8.03 -9.41 -0.73
N ASP A 63 -8.96 -10.35 -0.87
CA ASP A 63 -10.23 -10.27 -0.13
C ASP A 63 -10.01 -10.28 1.38
N ARG A 64 -9.04 -11.07 1.86
CA ARG A 64 -8.70 -11.08 3.28
C ARG A 64 -8.06 -9.76 3.72
N ALA A 65 -7.28 -9.14 2.84
CA ALA A 65 -6.59 -7.89 3.17
C ALA A 65 -7.56 -6.72 3.30
N VAL A 66 -8.65 -6.70 2.54
CA VAL A 66 -9.62 -5.59 2.55
C VAL A 66 -10.79 -5.82 3.49
N HIS A 67 -10.89 -7.00 4.07
CA HIS A 67 -11.91 -7.34 5.04
C HIS A 67 -11.29 -7.71 6.37
#